data_6ac01876d235bb41f7a942e5caced07f
#
_entry.id   6ac01876d235bb41f7a942e5caced07f
#
_cell.length_a   1.000
_cell.length_b   1.000
_cell.length_c   1.000
_cell.angle_alpha   90.00
_cell.angle_beta   90.00
_cell.angle_gamma   90.00
#
_symmetry.space_group_name_H-M   'P 1'
#
loop_
_entity.id
_entity.type
_entity.pdbx_description
1 polymer ?
#
loop_
_entity_poly.entity_id
_entity_poly.type
_entity_poly.pdbx_seq_one_letter_code
_entity_poly.pdbx_strand_id
1 'polypeptide(L)'
;MNEPKMKRIVADDMFLTTGRATVASSKMLDGYQSLIDAEVLLRAKAAGYILYGIAPAGEFGIDLLGETAAGGAYIQNGTLKNLSAQTLLWNDATAALCFDVNGYPRRAAAQAGLVCLKPTHGAISREGIVSVAPSAETVDVLAKSAKDCRELFDAVAEKGKAEVSVIRRVAVLTDLQNDVDGDVKQKIETALKNLEKSGIRTTYVENGVFCVAKAAWNVILCAELCKNTARYDGVRYGHRAEKFSTLEELYTTSRTEGFGDLIKAAILYGSEVLSSENYQKIYEKALRVRRVIAEEFAKLFEQFDAVLLPACSSMVYAEEQLKTDKYVAFEENRFTAPASLTGLPAVVAGYVQLIGKANAEHALLNVASILAGEVE
;
A
#
# COMPACT_ATOMS: atom_id res chain seq x y z
N MET A 1 -23.14 14.50 29.86
CA MET A 1 -22.10 14.86 28.86
C MET A 1 -21.43 13.57 28.47
N ASN A 2 -21.63 13.09 27.23
CA ASN A 2 -20.90 11.92 26.77
C ASN A 2 -19.42 12.31 26.68
N GLU A 3 -18.56 11.61 27.41
CA GLU A 3 -17.11 11.73 27.21
C GLU A 3 -16.81 11.50 25.72
N PRO A 4 -15.97 12.35 25.11
CA PRO A 4 -15.61 12.15 23.71
C PRO A 4 -14.98 10.75 23.59
N LYS A 5 -15.58 9.90 22.77
CA LYS A 5 -15.08 8.54 22.53
C LYS A 5 -13.65 8.67 22.01
N MET A 6 -12.67 8.23 22.80
CA MET A 6 -11.26 8.30 22.44
C MET A 6 -11.04 7.63 21.08
N LYS A 7 -10.45 8.36 20.14
CA LYS A 7 -10.16 7.85 18.80
C LYS A 7 -8.93 6.94 18.87
N ARG A 8 -9.12 5.65 18.65
CA ARG A 8 -8.04 4.66 18.65
C ARG A 8 -7.60 4.36 17.22
N ILE A 9 -6.29 4.29 17.01
CA ILE A 9 -5.70 3.86 15.75
C ILE A 9 -4.80 2.63 15.94
N VAL A 10 -4.67 1.86 14.88
CA VAL A 10 -3.64 0.84 14.70
C VAL A 10 -2.59 1.41 13.75
N ALA A 11 -1.35 1.00 13.90
CA ALA A 11 -0.28 1.32 12.95
C ALA A 11 0.46 0.05 12.57
N ASP A 12 1.06 0.05 11.38
CA ASP A 12 1.92 -1.04 10.97
C ASP A 12 3.24 -1.04 11.73
N ASP A 13 3.88 -2.18 11.81
CA ASP A 13 5.21 -2.36 12.41
C ASP A 13 6.36 -1.81 11.55
N MET A 14 6.01 -1.09 10.48
CA MET A 14 6.93 -0.29 9.66
C MET A 14 7.21 1.10 10.26
N PHE A 15 6.42 1.57 11.22
CA PHE A 15 6.59 2.87 11.86
C PHE A 15 7.45 2.75 13.12
N LEU A 16 8.52 3.55 13.19
CA LEU A 16 9.35 3.64 14.39
C LEU A 16 8.49 4.07 15.58
N THR A 17 8.57 3.33 16.67
CA THR A 17 7.75 3.56 17.85
C THR A 17 8.59 3.33 19.11
N THR A 18 8.73 4.37 19.94
CA THR A 18 9.49 4.29 21.19
C THR A 18 8.86 3.29 22.16
N GLY A 19 9.69 2.47 22.80
CA GLY A 19 9.22 1.48 23.79
C GLY A 19 8.51 0.26 23.19
N ARG A 20 8.50 0.12 21.88
CA ARG A 20 7.99 -1.06 21.15
C ARG A 20 9.01 -1.51 20.12
N ALA A 21 8.99 -2.79 19.78
CA ALA A 21 9.81 -3.30 18.70
C ALA A 21 9.28 -2.80 17.36
N THR A 22 10.18 -2.31 16.50
CA THR A 22 9.88 -1.98 15.11
C THR A 22 10.62 -2.99 14.23
N VAL A 23 9.90 -3.99 13.76
CA VAL A 23 10.51 -5.17 13.13
C VAL A 23 10.23 -5.27 11.63
N ALA A 24 9.40 -4.38 11.08
CA ALA A 24 9.00 -4.42 9.67
C ALA A 24 8.54 -5.82 9.21
N SER A 25 7.88 -6.54 10.11
CA SER A 25 7.45 -7.93 9.93
C SER A 25 8.56 -8.90 9.52
N SER A 26 9.84 -8.53 9.70
CA SER A 26 11.02 -9.28 9.29
C SER A 26 11.84 -9.75 10.49
N LYS A 27 12.27 -11.01 10.46
CA LYS A 27 13.23 -11.53 11.43
C LYS A 27 14.56 -10.74 11.39
N MET A 28 14.88 -10.11 10.25
CA MET A 28 16.10 -9.32 10.09
C MET A 28 16.20 -8.14 11.07
N LEU A 29 15.06 -7.59 11.52
CA LEU A 29 15.00 -6.51 12.51
C LEU A 29 14.58 -6.98 13.91
N ASP A 30 14.61 -8.30 14.15
CA ASP A 30 14.24 -8.83 15.47
C ASP A 30 15.13 -8.23 16.59
N GLY A 31 14.48 -7.83 17.69
CA GLY A 31 15.12 -7.17 18.82
C GLY A 31 15.45 -5.69 18.61
N TYR A 32 15.18 -5.09 17.44
CA TYR A 32 15.40 -3.66 17.25
C TYR A 32 14.36 -2.84 17.99
N GLN A 33 14.82 -1.84 18.76
CA GLN A 33 14.00 -0.86 19.46
C GLN A 33 14.34 0.54 19.00
N SER A 34 13.32 1.29 18.60
CA SER A 34 13.50 2.67 18.16
C SER A 34 13.69 3.62 19.32
N LEU A 35 14.56 4.62 19.12
CA LEU A 35 14.76 5.75 20.05
C LEU A 35 13.84 6.94 19.74
N ILE A 36 13.11 6.91 18.61
CA ILE A 36 12.22 7.98 18.17
C ILE A 36 10.89 7.39 17.74
N ASP A 37 9.84 8.20 17.77
CA ASP A 37 8.56 7.90 17.15
C ASP A 37 8.51 8.47 15.73
N ALA A 38 7.83 7.77 14.82
CA ALA A 38 7.58 8.28 13.48
C ALA A 38 6.73 9.57 13.55
N GLU A 39 7.07 10.55 12.70
CA GLU A 39 6.40 11.86 12.63
C GLU A 39 4.87 11.72 12.49
N VAL A 40 4.40 10.81 11.68
CA VAL A 40 2.96 10.55 11.48
C VAL A 40 2.27 10.13 12.77
N LEU A 41 2.93 9.33 13.63
CA LEU A 41 2.40 8.90 14.91
C LEU A 41 2.36 10.07 15.91
N LEU A 42 3.38 10.95 15.89
CA LEU A 42 3.41 12.15 16.72
C LEU A 42 2.26 13.11 16.35
N ARG A 43 2.00 13.30 15.05
CA ARG A 43 0.88 14.12 14.56
C ARG A 43 -0.47 13.52 14.93
N ALA A 44 -0.66 12.22 14.76
CA ALA A 44 -1.88 11.55 15.19
C ALA A 44 -2.11 11.72 16.69
N LYS A 45 -1.08 11.55 17.52
CA LYS A 45 -1.13 11.78 18.96
C LYS A 45 -1.48 13.23 19.31
N ALA A 46 -0.87 14.20 18.65
CA ALA A 46 -1.15 15.62 18.83
C ALA A 46 -2.61 15.98 18.47
N ALA A 47 -3.21 15.25 17.53
CA ALA A 47 -4.63 15.38 17.17
C ALA A 47 -5.60 14.58 18.07
N GLY A 48 -5.09 13.99 19.16
CA GLY A 48 -5.91 13.28 20.16
C GLY A 48 -6.17 11.80 19.83
N TYR A 49 -5.46 11.21 18.86
CA TYR A 49 -5.53 9.78 18.61
C TYR A 49 -4.64 9.00 19.59
N ILE A 50 -5.08 7.79 19.94
CA ILE A 50 -4.34 6.87 20.80
C ILE A 50 -3.92 5.68 19.96
N LEU A 51 -2.63 5.37 19.95
CA LEU A 51 -2.10 4.17 19.34
C LEU A 51 -2.52 2.94 20.18
N TYR A 52 -3.54 2.24 19.69
CA TYR A 52 -4.10 1.05 20.33
C TYR A 52 -3.18 -0.17 20.17
N GLY A 53 -2.66 -0.37 18.95
CA GLY A 53 -1.83 -1.52 18.62
C GLY A 53 -0.93 -1.31 17.44
N ILE A 54 0.02 -2.24 17.30
CA ILE A 54 0.86 -2.40 16.11
C ILE A 54 0.44 -3.69 15.42
N ALA A 55 0.25 -3.65 14.12
CA ALA A 55 -0.11 -4.80 13.29
C ALA A 55 1.02 -5.12 12.30
N PRO A 56 1.29 -6.40 12.01
CA PRO A 56 2.25 -6.77 10.98
C PRO A 56 1.74 -6.36 9.59
N ALA A 57 2.61 -5.72 8.81
CA ALA A 57 2.35 -5.29 7.43
C ALA A 57 2.72 -6.35 6.38
N GLY A 58 3.32 -7.48 6.82
CA GLY A 58 4.10 -8.35 5.97
C GLY A 58 5.53 -7.87 5.82
N GLU A 59 6.44 -8.75 5.46
CA GLU A 59 7.88 -8.47 5.48
C GLU A 59 8.22 -7.29 4.56
N PHE A 60 8.65 -6.17 5.17
CA PHE A 60 8.90 -4.89 4.50
C PHE A 60 7.71 -4.35 3.67
N GLY A 61 6.49 -4.74 3.97
CA GLY A 61 5.28 -4.34 3.26
C GLY A 61 5.16 -4.92 1.84
N ILE A 62 5.96 -5.94 1.51
CA ILE A 62 5.95 -6.56 0.18
C ILE A 62 5.23 -7.91 0.24
N ASP A 63 3.93 -7.87 0.20
CA ASP A 63 3.08 -9.06 0.13
C ASP A 63 1.66 -8.70 -0.33
N LEU A 64 0.74 -9.64 -0.19
CA LEU A 64 -0.68 -9.41 -0.48
C LEU A 64 -1.37 -8.68 0.67
N LEU A 65 -1.35 -9.28 1.87
CA LEU A 65 -2.16 -8.85 3.02
C LEU A 65 -1.46 -9.09 4.38
N GLY A 66 -0.19 -9.46 4.42
CA GLY A 66 0.56 -9.78 5.64
C GLY A 66 1.02 -11.24 5.73
N GLU A 67 0.96 -12.01 4.64
CA GLU A 67 1.32 -13.43 4.63
C GLU A 67 2.81 -13.70 4.85
N THR A 68 3.66 -12.73 4.55
CA THR A 68 5.12 -12.88 4.69
C THR A 68 5.66 -12.44 6.05
N ALA A 69 4.79 -12.00 6.96
CA ALA A 69 5.20 -11.57 8.28
C ALA A 69 5.95 -12.67 9.04
N ALA A 70 7.05 -12.33 9.73
CA ALA A 70 7.86 -13.27 10.50
C ALA A 70 7.05 -14.00 11.59
N GLY A 71 5.98 -13.37 12.10
CA GLY A 71 5.01 -13.97 13.04
C GLY A 71 3.98 -14.90 12.37
N GLY A 72 4.01 -15.02 11.05
CA GLY A 72 3.08 -15.83 10.25
C GLY A 72 1.87 -15.06 9.73
N ALA A 73 1.23 -15.64 8.73
CA ALA A 73 0.02 -15.12 8.10
C ALA A 73 -1.19 -15.18 9.04
N TYR A 74 -2.06 -14.17 8.98
CA TYR A 74 -3.36 -14.24 9.65
C TYR A 74 -4.39 -14.92 8.74
N ILE A 75 -4.70 -16.16 9.02
CA ILE A 75 -5.66 -16.99 8.27
C ILE A 75 -6.96 -17.14 9.06
N GLN A 76 -8.08 -16.86 8.43
CA GLN A 76 -9.41 -17.08 8.99
C GLN A 76 -10.26 -17.87 7.99
N ASN A 77 -10.76 -19.04 8.42
CA ASN A 77 -11.56 -19.95 7.58
C ASN A 77 -10.87 -20.29 6.24
N GLY A 78 -9.55 -20.59 6.27
CA GLY A 78 -8.76 -20.92 5.07
C GLY A 78 -8.50 -19.74 4.13
N THR A 79 -8.77 -18.51 4.57
CA THR A 79 -8.60 -17.28 3.78
C THR A 79 -7.63 -16.35 4.47
N LEU A 80 -6.70 -15.79 3.69
CA LEU A 80 -5.79 -14.75 4.15
C LEU A 80 -6.55 -13.46 4.47
N LYS A 81 -6.29 -12.87 5.62
CA LYS A 81 -6.85 -11.59 6.08
C LYS A 81 -5.75 -10.65 6.53
N ASN A 82 -5.96 -9.36 6.32
CA ASN A 82 -5.08 -8.34 6.87
C ASN A 82 -5.47 -8.00 8.32
N LEU A 83 -4.50 -8.00 9.23
CA LEU A 83 -4.76 -7.83 10.66
C LEU A 83 -5.21 -6.39 11.01
N SER A 84 -4.65 -5.36 10.35
CA SER A 84 -5.12 -3.98 10.53
C SER A 84 -6.59 -3.84 10.17
N ALA A 85 -6.99 -4.38 9.01
CA ALA A 85 -8.39 -4.39 8.58
C ALA A 85 -9.29 -5.16 9.55
N GLN A 86 -8.86 -6.32 10.06
CA GLN A 86 -9.63 -7.10 11.03
C GLN A 86 -9.80 -6.35 12.36
N THR A 87 -8.78 -5.67 12.85
CA THR A 87 -8.86 -4.85 14.07
C THR A 87 -9.93 -3.75 13.94
N LEU A 88 -10.04 -3.14 12.75
CA LEU A 88 -11.13 -2.19 12.47
C LEU A 88 -12.50 -2.88 12.50
N LEU A 89 -12.65 -4.03 11.87
CA LEU A 89 -13.91 -4.79 11.84
C LEU A 89 -14.35 -5.26 13.25
N TRP A 90 -13.40 -5.55 14.14
CA TRP A 90 -13.70 -5.87 15.56
C TRP A 90 -14.08 -4.66 16.40
N ASN A 91 -14.06 -3.44 15.83
CA ASN A 91 -14.35 -2.18 16.54
C ASN A 91 -13.32 -1.77 17.61
N ASP A 92 -12.13 -2.32 17.58
CA ASP A 92 -11.07 -1.97 18.55
C ASP A 92 -10.38 -0.65 18.18
N ALA A 93 -10.41 -0.27 16.90
CA ALA A 93 -9.89 0.99 16.38
C ALA A 93 -10.86 1.65 15.40
N THR A 94 -10.72 2.96 15.17
CA THR A 94 -11.50 3.73 14.19
C THR A 94 -10.83 3.80 12.84
N ALA A 95 -9.49 3.83 12.82
CA ALA A 95 -8.69 3.85 11.61
C ALA A 95 -7.32 3.21 11.84
N ALA A 96 -6.58 2.96 10.74
CA ALA A 96 -5.22 2.47 10.77
C ALA A 96 -4.32 3.33 9.87
N LEU A 97 -3.06 3.49 10.29
CA LEU A 97 -1.96 4.01 9.49
C LEU A 97 -1.20 2.82 8.92
N CYS A 98 -1.16 2.73 7.61
CA CYS A 98 -0.57 1.61 6.90
C CYS A 98 0.58 2.07 6.01
N PHE A 99 1.61 1.24 5.88
CA PHE A 99 2.72 1.49 4.97
C PHE A 99 2.40 0.90 3.59
N ASP A 100 2.21 1.73 2.58
CA ASP A 100 1.94 1.26 1.22
C ASP A 100 3.17 1.40 0.32
N VAL A 101 3.73 0.28 -0.06
CA VAL A 101 4.74 0.15 -1.12
C VAL A 101 4.27 -0.79 -2.21
N ASN A 102 3.51 -1.82 -1.84
CA ASN A 102 3.04 -2.88 -2.76
C ASN A 102 1.52 -2.95 -2.89
N GLY A 103 0.78 -2.00 -2.33
CA GLY A 103 -0.67 -1.90 -2.46
C GLY A 103 -1.47 -2.77 -1.50
N TYR A 104 -0.85 -3.37 -0.48
CA TYR A 104 -1.58 -4.25 0.44
C TYR A 104 -2.71 -3.53 1.20
N PRO A 105 -2.59 -2.25 1.64
CA PRO A 105 -3.69 -1.57 2.35
C PRO A 105 -4.91 -1.38 1.46
N ARG A 106 -4.68 -1.08 0.17
CA ARG A 106 -5.73 -0.95 -0.83
C ARG A 106 -6.43 -2.27 -1.11
N ARG A 107 -5.68 -3.38 -1.21
CA ARG A 107 -6.25 -4.73 -1.32
C ARG A 107 -7.02 -5.14 -0.06
N ALA A 108 -6.47 -4.84 1.12
CA ALA A 108 -7.14 -5.10 2.40
C ALA A 108 -8.48 -4.37 2.50
N ALA A 109 -8.54 -3.09 2.06
CA ALA A 109 -9.79 -2.34 2.02
C ALA A 109 -10.80 -2.98 1.07
N ALA A 110 -10.36 -3.36 -0.15
CA ALA A 110 -11.23 -4.01 -1.13
C ALA A 110 -11.79 -5.34 -0.61
N GLN A 111 -10.98 -6.17 0.06
CA GLN A 111 -11.46 -7.43 0.62
C GLN A 111 -12.39 -7.29 1.83
N ALA A 112 -12.14 -6.27 2.66
CA ALA A 112 -12.85 -6.08 3.92
C ALA A 112 -14.07 -5.15 3.82
N GLY A 113 -14.30 -4.53 2.65
CA GLY A 113 -15.35 -3.52 2.48
C GLY A 113 -15.08 -2.24 3.26
N LEU A 114 -13.80 -1.89 3.43
CA LEU A 114 -13.33 -0.70 4.11
C LEU A 114 -12.98 0.40 3.11
N VAL A 115 -12.65 1.58 3.63
CA VAL A 115 -12.12 2.71 2.87
C VAL A 115 -10.62 2.82 3.11
N CYS A 116 -9.83 2.87 2.03
CA CYS A 116 -8.40 3.15 2.10
C CYS A 116 -8.06 4.36 1.23
N LEU A 117 -7.39 5.33 1.80
CA LEU A 117 -6.80 6.45 1.09
C LEU A 117 -5.29 6.24 1.00
N LYS A 118 -4.78 6.05 -0.22
CA LYS A 118 -3.39 6.30 -0.58
C LYS A 118 -3.27 7.78 -0.96
N PRO A 119 -2.59 8.61 -0.19
CA PRO A 119 -2.47 10.03 -0.53
C PRO A 119 -1.50 10.27 -1.68
N THR A 120 -1.46 11.49 -2.17
CA THR A 120 -0.39 11.98 -3.04
C THR A 120 0.97 11.73 -2.37
N HIS A 121 1.96 11.24 -3.13
CA HIS A 121 3.28 10.98 -2.60
C HIS A 121 3.86 12.24 -1.93
N GLY A 122 4.24 12.12 -0.65
CA GLY A 122 4.73 13.23 0.17
C GLY A 122 3.64 14.08 0.84
N ALA A 123 2.35 13.74 0.72
CA ALA A 123 1.29 14.43 1.45
C ALA A 123 1.24 14.07 2.95
N ILE A 124 1.75 12.91 3.31
CA ILE A 124 2.01 12.52 4.70
C ILE A 124 3.51 12.31 4.87
N SER A 125 4.08 12.78 5.98
CA SER A 125 5.50 12.61 6.30
C SER A 125 5.86 11.13 6.41
N ARG A 126 7.01 10.77 5.82
CA ARG A 126 7.61 9.44 5.91
C ARG A 126 8.81 9.40 6.86
N GLU A 127 9.01 10.46 7.65
CA GLU A 127 10.07 10.49 8.65
C GLU A 127 9.77 9.47 9.76
N GLY A 128 10.76 8.63 10.06
CA GLY A 128 10.63 7.57 11.06
C GLY A 128 9.90 6.32 10.55
N ILE A 129 9.90 6.04 9.24
CA ILE A 129 9.45 4.75 8.71
C ILE A 129 10.64 3.87 8.29
N VAL A 130 10.45 2.56 8.29
CA VAL A 130 11.39 1.60 7.69
C VAL A 130 11.23 1.68 6.18
N SER A 131 12.14 2.43 5.53
CA SER A 131 12.06 2.72 4.09
C SER A 131 12.43 1.53 3.23
N VAL A 132 11.68 1.29 2.16
CA VAL A 132 11.81 0.19 1.21
C VAL A 132 12.02 0.71 -0.22
N ALA A 133 11.07 1.48 -0.74
CA ALA A 133 11.12 2.07 -2.07
C ALA A 133 10.70 3.56 -2.01
N PRO A 134 11.63 4.46 -1.60
CA PRO A 134 11.34 5.87 -1.31
C PRO A 134 10.68 6.64 -2.43
N SER A 135 10.88 6.21 -3.68
CA SER A 135 10.34 6.91 -4.84
C SER A 135 8.82 6.75 -5.00
N ALA A 136 8.19 5.82 -4.26
CA ALA A 136 6.77 5.53 -4.42
C ALA A 136 6.04 5.09 -3.14
N GLU A 137 6.76 4.76 -2.05
CA GLU A 137 6.13 4.39 -0.78
C GLU A 137 5.33 5.55 -0.17
N THR A 138 4.18 5.23 0.43
CA THR A 138 3.29 6.20 1.09
C THR A 138 2.84 5.69 2.45
N VAL A 139 2.33 6.61 3.26
CA VAL A 139 1.57 6.27 4.47
C VAL A 139 0.09 6.38 4.09
N ASP A 140 -0.60 5.26 4.08
CA ASP A 140 -2.00 5.18 3.73
C ASP A 140 -2.88 5.21 4.99
N VAL A 141 -4.11 5.68 4.82
CA VAL A 141 -5.13 5.69 5.86
C VAL A 141 -6.20 4.66 5.52
N LEU A 142 -6.37 3.66 6.38
CA LEU A 142 -7.41 2.64 6.29
C LEU A 142 -8.47 2.90 7.38
N ALA A 143 -9.75 2.95 7.02
CA ALA A 143 -10.83 3.24 7.95
C ALA A 143 -12.14 2.53 7.57
N LYS A 144 -13.13 2.53 8.48
CA LYS A 144 -14.46 1.96 8.22
C LYS A 144 -15.30 2.83 7.31
N SER A 145 -15.11 4.14 7.36
CA SER A 145 -15.87 5.12 6.61
C SER A 145 -14.96 6.16 5.95
N ALA A 146 -15.45 6.78 4.89
CA ALA A 146 -14.77 7.90 4.25
C ALA A 146 -14.58 9.09 5.22
N LYS A 147 -15.51 9.26 6.16
CA LYS A 147 -15.40 10.28 7.21
C LYS A 147 -14.23 10.02 8.15
N ASP A 148 -14.12 8.81 8.71
CA ASP A 148 -13.03 8.47 9.62
C ASP A 148 -11.67 8.52 8.90
N CYS A 149 -11.64 8.09 7.63
CA CYS A 149 -10.48 8.17 6.78
C CYS A 149 -10.02 9.62 6.60
N ARG A 150 -10.96 10.54 6.28
CA ARG A 150 -10.69 11.97 6.15
C ARG A 150 -10.18 12.58 7.45
N GLU A 151 -10.84 12.30 8.57
CA GLU A 151 -10.47 12.86 9.85
C GLU A 151 -9.04 12.50 10.26
N LEU A 152 -8.61 11.25 10.03
CA LEU A 152 -7.23 10.85 10.31
C LEU A 152 -6.26 11.45 9.30
N PHE A 153 -6.60 11.45 7.99
CA PHE A 153 -5.78 12.08 6.96
C PHE A 153 -5.52 13.56 7.28
N ASP A 154 -6.56 14.34 7.61
CA ASP A 154 -6.44 15.76 7.94
C ASP A 154 -5.58 16.00 9.19
N ALA A 155 -5.58 15.05 10.12
CA ALA A 155 -4.78 15.12 11.35
C ALA A 155 -3.28 14.90 11.10
N VAL A 156 -2.91 14.08 10.11
CA VAL A 156 -1.52 13.65 9.90
C VAL A 156 -0.87 14.23 8.62
N ALA A 157 -1.68 14.76 7.68
CA ALA A 157 -1.17 15.32 6.44
C ALA A 157 -0.32 16.58 6.65
N GLU A 158 0.62 16.80 5.73
CA GLU A 158 1.35 18.05 5.63
C GLU A 158 0.38 19.20 5.31
N LYS A 159 0.52 20.34 5.99
CA LYS A 159 -0.30 21.52 5.73
C LYS A 159 0.07 22.11 4.36
N GLY A 160 -0.84 22.08 3.42
CA GLY A 160 -0.72 22.79 2.16
C GLY A 160 -1.47 22.10 1.00
N LYS A 161 -2.13 22.92 0.17
CA LYS A 161 -2.68 22.59 -1.16
C LYS A 161 -3.75 21.48 -1.24
N ALA A 162 -4.79 21.57 -0.43
CA ALA A 162 -6.03 20.89 -0.79
C ALA A 162 -6.63 21.62 -2.02
N GLU A 163 -6.58 20.98 -3.18
CA GLU A 163 -7.31 21.47 -4.35
C GLU A 163 -8.79 21.14 -4.14
N VAL A 164 -9.64 22.19 -4.12
CA VAL A 164 -11.09 22.00 -4.06
C VAL A 164 -11.56 21.60 -5.45
N SER A 165 -11.47 20.32 -5.75
CA SER A 165 -11.96 19.75 -7.00
C SER A 165 -13.21 18.90 -6.75
N VAL A 166 -14.10 18.86 -7.73
CA VAL A 166 -15.32 18.03 -7.71
C VAL A 166 -15.20 17.00 -8.82
N ILE A 167 -15.34 15.73 -8.48
CA ILE A 167 -15.34 14.65 -9.45
C ILE A 167 -16.73 14.54 -10.08
N ARG A 168 -16.79 14.71 -11.39
CA ARG A 168 -18.02 14.63 -12.21
C ARG A 168 -17.90 13.64 -13.36
N ARG A 169 -16.68 13.36 -13.81
CA ARG A 169 -16.38 12.49 -14.96
C ARG A 169 -15.31 11.50 -14.57
N VAL A 170 -15.60 10.23 -14.71
CA VAL A 170 -14.71 9.12 -14.36
C VAL A 170 -14.41 8.27 -15.59
N ALA A 171 -13.14 8.11 -15.91
CA ALA A 171 -12.69 7.12 -16.89
C ALA A 171 -12.66 5.72 -16.22
N VAL A 172 -13.18 4.71 -16.89
CA VAL A 172 -13.19 3.33 -16.43
C VAL A 172 -12.22 2.53 -17.30
N LEU A 173 -11.06 2.13 -16.75
CA LEU A 173 -10.07 1.38 -17.51
C LEU A 173 -10.54 -0.06 -17.73
N THR A 174 -10.70 -0.47 -18.98
CA THR A 174 -11.19 -1.80 -19.37
C THR A 174 -10.08 -2.85 -19.41
N ASP A 175 -8.87 -2.47 -19.84
CA ASP A 175 -7.74 -3.40 -20.02
C ASP A 175 -7.36 -4.14 -18.72
N LEU A 176 -7.53 -3.49 -17.57
CA LEU A 176 -7.22 -4.07 -16.27
C LEU A 176 -8.37 -4.91 -15.69
N GLN A 177 -9.50 -5.06 -16.40
CA GLN A 177 -10.66 -5.82 -15.93
C GLN A 177 -10.75 -7.23 -16.55
N ASN A 178 -9.87 -7.57 -17.47
CA ASN A 178 -9.98 -8.84 -18.20
C ASN A 178 -9.73 -10.06 -17.30
N ASP A 179 -8.78 -9.96 -16.37
CA ASP A 179 -8.29 -11.06 -15.54
C ASP A 179 -8.72 -10.89 -14.06
N VAL A 180 -9.95 -10.47 -13.81
CA VAL A 180 -10.51 -10.40 -12.45
C VAL A 180 -11.68 -11.36 -12.30
N ASP A 181 -11.88 -11.84 -11.07
CA ASP A 181 -12.96 -12.75 -10.73
C ASP A 181 -14.35 -12.13 -10.97
N GLY A 182 -15.36 -13.00 -11.14
CA GLY A 182 -16.74 -12.59 -11.35
C GLY A 182 -17.27 -11.67 -10.24
N ASP A 183 -16.89 -11.95 -8.99
CA ASP A 183 -17.30 -11.14 -7.83
C ASP A 183 -16.72 -9.72 -7.91
N VAL A 184 -15.46 -9.56 -8.34
CA VAL A 184 -14.83 -8.26 -8.55
C VAL A 184 -15.56 -7.50 -9.67
N LYS A 185 -15.89 -8.17 -10.79
CA LYS A 185 -16.67 -7.56 -11.89
C LYS A 185 -18.01 -7.06 -11.40
N GLN A 186 -18.74 -7.85 -10.61
CA GLN A 186 -20.02 -7.45 -10.04
C GLN A 186 -19.89 -6.23 -9.10
N LYS A 187 -18.80 -6.14 -8.32
CA LYS A 187 -18.53 -4.97 -7.48
C LYS A 187 -18.26 -3.72 -8.30
N ILE A 188 -17.51 -3.84 -9.40
CA ILE A 188 -17.28 -2.74 -10.34
C ILE A 188 -18.60 -2.25 -10.91
N GLU A 189 -19.47 -3.14 -11.40
CA GLU A 189 -20.79 -2.77 -11.93
C GLU A 189 -21.65 -2.05 -10.89
N THR A 190 -21.61 -2.52 -9.64
CA THR A 190 -22.35 -1.90 -8.54
C THR A 190 -21.82 -0.48 -8.28
N ALA A 191 -20.50 -0.32 -8.22
CA ALA A 191 -19.86 0.99 -8.04
C ALA A 191 -20.23 1.97 -9.16
N LEU A 192 -20.21 1.52 -10.43
CA LEU A 192 -20.60 2.35 -11.57
C LEU A 192 -22.07 2.81 -11.47
N LYS A 193 -23.00 1.91 -11.10
CA LYS A 193 -24.40 2.26 -10.86
C LYS A 193 -24.57 3.29 -9.75
N ASN A 194 -23.76 3.22 -8.68
CA ASN A 194 -23.83 4.19 -7.59
C ASN A 194 -23.29 5.56 -8.03
N LEU A 195 -22.20 5.60 -8.80
CA LEU A 195 -21.68 6.83 -9.39
C LEU A 195 -22.71 7.52 -10.28
N GLU A 196 -23.34 6.77 -11.20
CA GLU A 196 -24.34 7.29 -12.13
C GLU A 196 -25.58 7.84 -11.39
N LYS A 197 -26.08 7.11 -10.38
CA LYS A 197 -27.18 7.59 -9.52
C LYS A 197 -26.86 8.92 -8.82
N SER A 198 -25.60 9.15 -8.51
CA SER A 198 -25.09 10.39 -7.88
C SER A 198 -24.76 11.48 -8.91
N GLY A 199 -25.07 11.28 -10.19
CA GLY A 199 -24.84 12.24 -11.26
C GLY A 199 -23.39 12.31 -11.76
N ILE A 200 -22.55 11.36 -11.39
CA ILE A 200 -21.17 11.23 -11.88
C ILE A 200 -21.20 10.40 -13.18
N ARG A 201 -20.70 10.99 -14.27
CA ARG A 201 -20.65 10.33 -15.58
C ARG A 201 -19.45 9.37 -15.64
N THR A 202 -19.70 8.17 -16.12
CA THR A 202 -18.68 7.17 -16.35
C THR A 202 -18.45 6.95 -17.85
N THR A 203 -17.21 6.72 -18.26
CA THR A 203 -16.86 6.43 -19.66
C THR A 203 -15.80 5.34 -19.69
N TYR A 204 -16.05 4.27 -20.43
CA TYR A 204 -15.09 3.20 -20.64
C TYR A 204 -13.95 3.67 -21.54
N VAL A 205 -12.73 3.41 -21.13
CA VAL A 205 -11.50 3.78 -21.83
C VAL A 205 -10.61 2.55 -21.93
N GLU A 206 -10.22 2.20 -23.15
CA GLU A 206 -9.18 1.22 -23.42
C GLU A 206 -7.83 1.95 -23.56
N ASN A 207 -6.83 1.57 -22.77
CA ASN A 207 -5.50 2.15 -22.81
C ASN A 207 -4.43 1.15 -22.34
N GLY A 208 -3.93 0.35 -23.25
CA GLY A 208 -2.95 -0.71 -22.98
C GLY A 208 -1.63 -0.26 -22.36
N VAL A 209 -1.37 1.06 -22.27
CA VAL A 209 -0.17 1.59 -21.57
C VAL A 209 -0.17 1.20 -20.10
N PHE A 210 -1.33 1.11 -19.46
CA PHE A 210 -1.39 0.72 -18.03
C PHE A 210 -1.06 -0.75 -17.78
N CYS A 211 -1.14 -1.62 -18.78
CA CYS A 211 -0.77 -3.04 -18.66
C CYS A 211 0.71 -3.27 -18.37
N VAL A 212 1.59 -2.33 -18.73
CA VAL A 212 3.03 -2.44 -18.46
C VAL A 212 3.44 -1.86 -17.09
N ALA A 213 2.50 -1.27 -16.35
CA ALA A 213 2.76 -0.65 -15.04
C ALA A 213 3.34 -1.66 -14.03
N LYS A 214 2.78 -2.87 -13.96
CA LYS A 214 3.27 -3.96 -13.10
C LYS A 214 4.75 -4.25 -13.34
N ALA A 215 5.14 -4.45 -14.58
CA ALA A 215 6.52 -4.80 -14.92
C ALA A 215 7.48 -3.66 -14.56
N ALA A 216 7.14 -2.42 -14.89
CA ALA A 216 7.96 -1.26 -14.52
C ALA A 216 8.06 -1.09 -12.99
N TRP A 217 6.95 -1.28 -12.28
CA TRP A 217 6.93 -1.17 -10.83
C TRP A 217 7.79 -2.24 -10.16
N ASN A 218 7.64 -3.50 -10.54
CA ASN A 218 8.42 -4.59 -9.95
C ASN A 218 9.94 -4.40 -10.14
N VAL A 219 10.37 -3.87 -11.29
CA VAL A 219 11.76 -3.51 -11.54
C VAL A 219 12.24 -2.43 -10.56
N ILE A 220 11.50 -1.32 -10.46
CA ILE A 220 11.86 -0.18 -9.59
C ILE A 220 11.83 -0.58 -8.13
N LEU A 221 10.76 -1.26 -7.69
CA LEU A 221 10.59 -1.75 -6.33
C LEU A 221 11.77 -2.64 -5.90
N CYS A 222 12.10 -3.65 -6.69
CA CYS A 222 13.18 -4.57 -6.35
C CYS A 222 14.56 -3.88 -6.34
N ALA A 223 14.79 -2.93 -7.27
CA ALA A 223 16.02 -2.15 -7.32
C ALA A 223 16.20 -1.28 -6.06
N GLU A 224 15.15 -0.55 -5.66
CA GLU A 224 15.19 0.30 -4.47
C GLU A 224 15.25 -0.53 -3.18
N LEU A 225 14.48 -1.62 -3.08
CA LEU A 225 14.51 -2.56 -1.97
C LEU A 225 15.93 -3.14 -1.79
N CYS A 226 16.56 -3.61 -2.87
CA CYS A 226 17.93 -4.14 -2.83
C CYS A 226 18.90 -3.11 -2.21
N LYS A 227 18.81 -1.85 -2.61
CA LYS A 227 19.61 -0.76 -2.07
C LYS A 227 19.31 -0.48 -0.60
N ASN A 228 18.03 -0.39 -0.24
CA ASN A 228 17.62 -0.04 1.12
C ASN A 228 17.89 -1.17 2.12
N THR A 229 17.73 -2.42 1.74
CA THR A 229 18.03 -3.57 2.60
C THR A 229 19.51 -3.87 2.74
N ALA A 230 20.39 -3.24 1.94
CA ALA A 230 21.85 -3.41 2.07
C ALA A 230 22.39 -2.93 3.45
N ARG A 231 21.65 -2.08 4.16
CA ARG A 231 22.01 -1.60 5.51
C ARG A 231 21.83 -2.64 6.61
N TYR A 232 21.07 -3.70 6.34
CA TYR A 232 20.78 -4.77 7.30
C TYR A 232 21.84 -5.88 7.15
N ASP A 233 22.88 -5.78 7.97
CA ASP A 233 24.09 -6.59 7.85
C ASP A 233 24.30 -7.60 9.00
N GLY A 234 23.43 -7.57 10.02
CA GLY A 234 23.55 -8.43 11.20
C GLY A 234 24.69 -8.04 12.15
N VAL A 235 25.27 -6.83 11.98
CA VAL A 235 26.40 -6.37 12.81
C VAL A 235 25.97 -5.35 13.86
N ARG A 236 25.23 -4.31 13.43
CA ARG A 236 24.91 -3.15 14.27
C ARG A 236 23.62 -3.30 15.05
N TYR A 237 22.63 -3.98 14.49
CA TYR A 237 21.31 -4.19 15.06
C TYR A 237 20.57 -5.32 14.33
N GLY A 238 19.48 -5.79 14.92
CA GLY A 238 18.64 -6.84 14.35
C GLY A 238 19.26 -8.24 14.50
N HIS A 239 18.76 -9.17 13.70
CA HIS A 239 19.20 -10.55 13.70
C HIS A 239 20.67 -10.69 13.32
N ARG A 240 21.41 -11.44 14.12
CA ARG A 240 22.82 -11.79 13.90
C ARG A 240 23.00 -13.30 13.97
N ALA A 241 23.67 -13.86 12.99
CA ALA A 241 24.01 -15.28 13.00
C ALA A 241 24.87 -15.64 14.24
N GLU A 242 24.55 -16.74 14.88
CA GLU A 242 25.32 -17.23 16.07
C GLU A 242 26.66 -17.85 15.71
N LYS A 243 26.76 -18.45 14.53
CA LYS A 243 27.94 -19.19 14.07
C LYS A 243 28.48 -18.60 12.78
N PHE A 244 29.68 -18.14 12.78
CA PHE A 244 30.42 -17.65 11.62
C PHE A 244 31.95 -17.71 11.93
N SER A 245 32.75 -17.86 10.90
CA SER A 245 34.22 -17.88 10.98
C SER A 245 34.85 -16.63 10.36
N THR A 246 34.16 -16.00 9.41
CA THR A 246 34.61 -14.80 8.71
C THR A 246 33.52 -13.72 8.72
N LEU A 247 33.89 -12.47 8.43
CA LEU A 247 32.95 -11.36 8.31
C LEU A 247 31.98 -11.58 7.14
N GLU A 248 32.45 -12.13 6.04
CA GLU A 248 31.62 -12.49 4.88
C GLU A 248 30.58 -13.54 5.26
N GLU A 249 30.99 -14.58 5.99
CA GLU A 249 30.07 -15.58 6.48
C GLU A 249 29.04 -15.00 7.46
N LEU A 250 29.45 -14.09 8.36
CA LEU A 250 28.53 -13.39 9.24
C LEU A 250 27.42 -12.66 8.44
N TYR A 251 27.81 -11.87 7.44
CA TYR A 251 26.83 -11.14 6.60
C TYR A 251 25.90 -12.09 5.85
N THR A 252 26.47 -13.07 5.18
CA THR A 252 25.72 -14.01 4.34
C THR A 252 24.74 -14.81 5.18
N THR A 253 25.20 -15.37 6.31
CA THR A 253 24.37 -16.21 7.19
C THR A 253 23.28 -15.38 7.86
N SER A 254 23.62 -14.22 8.45
CA SER A 254 22.63 -13.35 9.09
C SER A 254 21.50 -12.94 8.13
N ARG A 255 21.85 -12.56 6.90
CA ARG A 255 20.87 -12.17 5.88
C ARG A 255 20.07 -13.38 5.36
N THR A 256 20.69 -14.54 5.22
CA THR A 256 20.01 -15.78 4.80
C THR A 256 18.99 -16.25 5.83
N GLU A 257 19.30 -16.12 7.11
CA GLU A 257 18.42 -16.49 8.22
C GLU A 257 17.35 -15.43 8.52
N GLY A 258 17.70 -14.15 8.32
CA GLY A 258 16.88 -13.00 8.71
C GLY A 258 15.82 -12.59 7.68
N PHE A 259 16.11 -12.71 6.37
CA PHE A 259 15.14 -12.38 5.31
C PHE A 259 14.32 -13.58 4.87
N GLY A 260 13.03 -13.37 4.64
CA GLY A 260 12.14 -14.34 4.03
C GLY A 260 12.40 -14.51 2.52
N ASP A 261 11.82 -15.56 1.95
CA ASP A 261 12.10 -15.97 0.56
C ASP A 261 11.72 -14.91 -0.46
N LEU A 262 10.58 -14.22 -0.26
CA LEU A 262 10.11 -13.19 -1.18
C LEU A 262 11.06 -11.98 -1.22
N ILE A 263 11.55 -11.56 -0.05
CA ILE A 263 12.53 -10.47 0.07
C ILE A 263 13.88 -10.88 -0.52
N LYS A 264 14.35 -12.10 -0.28
CA LYS A 264 15.58 -12.62 -0.91
C LYS A 264 15.47 -12.61 -2.44
N ALA A 265 14.35 -13.08 -2.98
CA ALA A 265 14.11 -13.06 -4.42
C ALA A 265 14.10 -11.60 -4.98
N ALA A 266 13.45 -10.68 -4.28
CA ALA A 266 13.41 -9.28 -4.66
C ALA A 266 14.82 -8.62 -4.60
N ILE A 267 15.63 -8.95 -3.59
CA ILE A 267 17.02 -8.47 -3.48
C ILE A 267 17.86 -9.00 -4.65
N LEU A 268 17.78 -10.30 -4.96
CA LEU A 268 18.51 -10.90 -6.07
C LEU A 268 18.12 -10.29 -7.41
N TYR A 269 16.82 -10.16 -7.66
CA TYR A 269 16.33 -9.51 -8.88
C TYR A 269 16.75 -8.03 -8.97
N GLY A 270 16.66 -7.29 -7.86
CA GLY A 270 17.10 -5.89 -7.79
C GLY A 270 18.60 -5.72 -8.03
N SER A 271 19.43 -6.64 -7.49
CA SER A 271 20.88 -6.66 -7.75
C SER A 271 21.18 -6.89 -9.24
N GLU A 272 20.50 -7.83 -9.87
CA GLU A 272 20.64 -8.11 -11.29
C GLU A 272 20.22 -6.91 -12.16
N VAL A 273 19.09 -6.30 -11.84
CA VAL A 273 18.58 -5.09 -12.52
C VAL A 273 19.55 -3.92 -12.43
N LEU A 274 20.25 -3.77 -11.30
CA LEU A 274 21.22 -2.70 -11.05
C LEU A 274 22.64 -3.02 -11.54
N SER A 275 22.87 -4.21 -12.08
CA SER A 275 24.16 -4.58 -12.65
C SER A 275 24.53 -3.66 -13.82
N SER A 276 25.84 -3.49 -14.08
CA SER A 276 26.32 -2.62 -15.16
C SER A 276 25.79 -3.03 -16.54
N GLU A 277 25.51 -4.31 -16.73
CA GLU A 277 24.98 -4.86 -17.98
C GLU A 277 23.49 -4.52 -18.18
N ASN A 278 22.69 -4.54 -17.10
CA ASN A 278 21.23 -4.43 -17.15
C ASN A 278 20.70 -3.04 -16.78
N TYR A 279 21.52 -2.20 -16.15
CA TYR A 279 21.07 -0.89 -15.67
C TYR A 279 20.35 -0.07 -16.75
N GLN A 280 20.99 0.11 -17.92
CA GLN A 280 20.39 0.87 -19.02
C GLN A 280 19.25 0.10 -19.71
N LYS A 281 19.39 -1.20 -19.84
CA LYS A 281 18.44 -2.04 -20.59
C LYS A 281 17.13 -2.25 -19.82
N ILE A 282 17.20 -2.35 -18.48
CA ILE A 282 16.07 -2.73 -17.63
C ILE A 282 15.66 -1.57 -16.72
N TYR A 283 16.55 -1.08 -15.83
CA TYR A 283 16.19 -0.07 -14.84
C TYR A 283 15.81 1.27 -15.46
N GLU A 284 16.66 1.83 -16.33
CA GLU A 284 16.33 3.09 -17.01
C GLU A 284 15.10 2.95 -17.92
N LYS A 285 14.90 1.77 -18.53
CA LYS A 285 13.68 1.52 -19.29
C LYS A 285 12.43 1.57 -18.41
N ALA A 286 12.48 0.98 -17.21
CA ALA A 286 11.38 1.06 -16.25
C ALA A 286 11.08 2.51 -15.82
N LEU A 287 12.12 3.34 -15.60
CA LEU A 287 11.96 4.77 -15.31
C LEU A 287 11.31 5.54 -16.48
N ARG A 288 11.67 5.20 -17.72
CA ARG A 288 10.98 5.76 -18.92
C ARG A 288 9.52 5.35 -18.99
N VAL A 289 9.21 4.07 -18.71
CA VAL A 289 7.83 3.59 -18.65
C VAL A 289 7.03 4.31 -17.56
N ARG A 290 7.62 4.52 -16.37
CA ARG A 290 7.03 5.34 -15.30
C ARG A 290 6.59 6.71 -15.81
N ARG A 291 7.46 7.38 -16.58
CA ARG A 291 7.15 8.68 -17.16
C ARG A 291 6.00 8.60 -18.17
N VAL A 292 6.00 7.60 -19.06
CA VAL A 292 4.93 7.41 -20.05
C VAL A 292 3.58 7.21 -19.34
N ILE A 293 3.54 6.41 -18.26
CA ILE A 293 2.31 6.21 -17.47
C ILE A 293 1.83 7.52 -16.84
N ALA A 294 2.75 8.35 -16.33
CA ALA A 294 2.39 9.67 -15.78
C ALA A 294 1.83 10.62 -16.87
N GLU A 295 2.41 10.61 -18.06
CA GLU A 295 1.92 11.39 -19.20
C GLU A 295 0.53 10.89 -19.67
N GLU A 296 0.25 9.58 -19.63
CA GLU A 296 -1.08 9.05 -19.94
C GLU A 296 -2.14 9.44 -18.91
N PHE A 297 -1.81 9.45 -17.62
CA PHE A 297 -2.72 10.02 -16.62
C PHE A 297 -2.96 11.50 -16.86
N ALA A 298 -1.94 12.29 -17.19
CA ALA A 298 -2.10 13.70 -17.51
C ALA A 298 -3.10 13.92 -18.66
N LYS A 299 -3.00 13.12 -19.74
CA LYS A 299 -3.95 13.18 -20.88
C LYS A 299 -5.36 12.78 -20.45
N LEU A 300 -5.52 11.73 -19.65
CA LEU A 300 -6.83 11.32 -19.14
C LEU A 300 -7.44 12.44 -18.28
N PHE A 301 -6.64 13.11 -17.46
CA PHE A 301 -7.11 14.19 -16.61
C PHE A 301 -7.44 15.52 -17.32
N GLU A 302 -7.17 15.64 -18.62
CA GLU A 302 -7.72 16.72 -19.45
C GLU A 302 -9.23 16.55 -19.67
N GLN A 303 -9.71 15.30 -19.71
CA GLN A 303 -11.09 14.96 -20.02
C GLN A 303 -11.88 14.44 -18.82
N PHE A 304 -11.20 13.81 -17.86
CA PHE A 304 -11.78 13.15 -16.69
C PHE A 304 -11.23 13.75 -15.40
N ASP A 305 -11.98 13.59 -14.33
CA ASP A 305 -11.60 14.09 -13.01
C ASP A 305 -10.95 12.97 -12.17
N ALA A 306 -11.25 11.70 -12.49
CA ALA A 306 -10.67 10.51 -11.87
C ALA A 306 -10.68 9.32 -12.83
N VAL A 307 -9.91 8.29 -12.46
CA VAL A 307 -9.78 7.03 -13.21
C VAL A 307 -10.13 5.87 -12.28
N LEU A 308 -11.09 5.02 -12.69
CA LEU A 308 -11.55 3.85 -11.95
C LEU A 308 -10.95 2.57 -12.53
N LEU A 309 -10.47 1.70 -11.63
CA LEU A 309 -9.95 0.38 -11.96
C LEU A 309 -10.14 -0.58 -10.76
N PRO A 310 -9.97 -1.90 -10.93
CA PRO A 310 -9.97 -2.84 -9.82
C PRO A 310 -8.86 -2.53 -8.80
N ALA A 311 -9.06 -2.88 -7.53
CA ALA A 311 -8.01 -2.83 -6.49
C ALA A 311 -7.26 -4.18 -6.36
N CYS A 312 -7.87 -5.27 -6.81
CA CYS A 312 -7.35 -6.64 -6.74
C CYS A 312 -8.03 -7.52 -7.80
N SER A 313 -7.47 -8.69 -8.09
CA SER A 313 -8.06 -9.67 -9.00
C SER A 313 -9.18 -10.48 -8.36
N SER A 314 -9.07 -10.73 -7.05
CA SER A 314 -9.98 -11.57 -6.29
C SER A 314 -10.35 -10.93 -4.96
N MET A 315 -11.56 -11.20 -4.49
CA MET A 315 -12.04 -10.81 -3.17
C MET A 315 -11.52 -11.72 -2.07
N VAL A 316 -10.93 -12.86 -2.43
CA VAL A 316 -10.48 -13.89 -1.51
C VAL A 316 -9.14 -14.46 -1.99
N TYR A 317 -8.15 -14.46 -1.11
CA TYR A 317 -6.92 -15.20 -1.33
C TYR A 317 -6.91 -16.43 -0.42
N ALA A 318 -7.03 -17.62 -1.03
CA ALA A 318 -7.04 -18.88 -0.30
C ALA A 318 -5.63 -19.24 0.18
N GLU A 319 -5.51 -19.79 1.38
CA GLU A 319 -4.25 -20.27 1.94
C GLU A 319 -3.54 -21.27 1.00
N GLU A 320 -4.29 -22.16 0.35
CA GLU A 320 -3.72 -23.13 -0.60
C GLU A 320 -3.07 -22.47 -1.83
N GLN A 321 -3.65 -21.35 -2.30
CA GLN A 321 -3.07 -20.58 -3.41
C GLN A 321 -1.70 -20.03 -3.03
N LEU A 322 -1.54 -19.51 -1.81
CA LEU A 322 -0.28 -18.95 -1.31
C LEU A 322 0.83 -20.00 -1.16
N LYS A 323 0.45 -21.26 -0.92
CA LYS A 323 1.40 -22.39 -0.87
C LYS A 323 1.94 -22.76 -2.24
N THR A 324 1.14 -22.56 -3.29
CA THR A 324 1.49 -22.92 -4.67
C THR A 324 2.14 -21.78 -5.44
N ASP A 325 1.72 -20.54 -5.20
CA ASP A 325 2.28 -19.35 -5.83
C ASP A 325 2.73 -18.31 -4.79
N LYS A 326 4.03 -18.32 -4.51
CA LYS A 326 4.67 -17.37 -3.57
C LYS A 326 4.83 -15.97 -4.15
N TYR A 327 4.61 -15.77 -5.46
CA TYR A 327 4.84 -14.50 -6.16
C TYR A 327 3.55 -13.77 -6.53
N VAL A 328 2.40 -14.27 -6.11
CA VAL A 328 1.09 -13.66 -6.40
C VAL A 328 1.02 -12.18 -5.98
N ALA A 329 1.75 -11.77 -4.95
CA ALA A 329 1.85 -10.37 -4.53
C ALA A 329 2.40 -9.46 -5.64
N PHE A 330 3.38 -9.93 -6.42
CA PHE A 330 3.93 -9.19 -7.56
C PHE A 330 2.97 -9.16 -8.76
N GLU A 331 2.15 -10.20 -8.94
CA GLU A 331 1.13 -10.23 -9.99
C GLU A 331 0.00 -9.24 -9.71
N GLU A 332 -0.43 -9.14 -8.46
CA GLU A 332 -1.47 -8.20 -8.00
C GLU A 332 -1.06 -6.73 -8.12
N ASN A 333 0.22 -6.43 -8.27
CA ASN A 333 0.72 -5.07 -8.52
C ASN A 333 0.16 -4.45 -9.81
N ARG A 334 -0.39 -5.23 -10.74
CA ARG A 334 -1.03 -4.70 -11.95
C ARG A 334 -2.15 -3.68 -11.65
N PHE A 335 -2.81 -3.80 -10.50
CA PHE A 335 -3.89 -2.90 -10.10
C PHE A 335 -3.39 -1.71 -9.30
N THR A 336 -2.35 -1.88 -8.50
CA THR A 336 -1.86 -0.86 -7.57
C THR A 336 -0.68 -0.05 -8.09
N ALA A 337 0.13 -0.63 -9.00
CA ALA A 337 1.29 0.00 -9.59
C ALA A 337 1.01 1.32 -10.32
N PRO A 338 -0.11 1.52 -11.06
CA PRO A 338 -0.35 2.79 -11.74
C PRO A 338 -0.31 4.00 -10.80
N ALA A 339 -0.96 3.92 -9.64
CA ALA A 339 -0.95 4.99 -8.64
C ALA A 339 0.40 5.10 -7.91
N SER A 340 1.05 3.96 -7.60
CA SER A 340 2.36 3.95 -6.92
C SER A 340 3.44 4.56 -7.79
N LEU A 341 3.54 4.18 -9.06
CA LEU A 341 4.53 4.72 -10.01
C LEU A 341 4.43 6.23 -10.20
N THR A 342 3.21 6.76 -10.22
CA THR A 342 2.96 8.17 -10.54
C THR A 342 2.88 9.05 -9.30
N GLY A 343 2.82 8.45 -8.11
CA GLY A 343 2.65 9.18 -6.86
C GLY A 343 1.28 9.84 -6.72
N LEU A 344 0.32 9.51 -7.58
CA LEU A 344 -1.03 10.05 -7.55
C LEU A 344 -1.83 9.49 -6.36
N PRO A 345 -2.77 10.27 -5.82
CA PRO A 345 -3.65 9.79 -4.76
C PRO A 345 -4.64 8.78 -5.32
N ALA A 346 -4.98 7.80 -4.51
CA ALA A 346 -5.99 6.81 -4.82
C ALA A 346 -6.86 6.53 -3.60
N VAL A 347 -8.15 6.29 -3.82
CA VAL A 347 -9.06 5.80 -2.78
C VAL A 347 -9.62 4.45 -3.20
N VAL A 348 -9.70 3.52 -2.26
CA VAL A 348 -10.46 2.28 -2.41
C VAL A 348 -11.69 2.38 -1.54
N ALA A 349 -12.85 2.20 -2.14
CA ALA A 349 -14.14 2.14 -1.46
C ALA A 349 -15.13 1.36 -2.33
N GLY A 350 -16.14 0.72 -1.75
CA GLY A 350 -17.09 -0.09 -2.50
C GLY A 350 -16.41 -1.17 -3.36
N TYR A 351 -15.22 -1.62 -2.93
CA TYR A 351 -14.39 -2.66 -3.55
C TYR A 351 -13.65 -2.25 -4.85
N VAL A 352 -13.70 -0.98 -5.24
CA VAL A 352 -13.01 -0.47 -6.44
C VAL A 352 -11.99 0.59 -6.05
N GLN A 353 -11.01 0.81 -6.92
CA GLN A 353 -10.00 1.85 -6.77
C GLN A 353 -10.29 3.04 -7.70
N LEU A 354 -10.23 4.25 -7.15
CA LEU A 354 -10.36 5.50 -7.88
C LEU A 354 -9.08 6.31 -7.72
N ILE A 355 -8.41 6.65 -8.83
CA ILE A 355 -7.17 7.45 -8.85
C ILE A 355 -7.54 8.86 -9.29
N GLY A 356 -7.07 9.87 -8.54
CA GLY A 356 -7.31 11.29 -8.81
C GLY A 356 -6.06 12.06 -9.22
N LYS A 357 -6.25 13.34 -9.52
CA LYS A 357 -5.15 14.31 -9.69
C LYS A 357 -4.38 14.46 -8.38
N ALA A 358 -3.13 14.88 -8.47
CA ALA A 358 -2.34 15.18 -7.27
C ALA A 358 -3.09 16.18 -6.36
N ASN A 359 -3.08 15.93 -5.06
CA ASN A 359 -3.77 16.69 -4.01
C ASN A 359 -5.31 16.67 -4.07
N ALA A 360 -5.90 15.70 -4.77
CA ALA A 360 -7.36 15.54 -4.85
C ALA A 360 -7.96 14.61 -3.79
N GLU A 361 -7.27 14.39 -2.66
CA GLU A 361 -7.66 13.43 -1.62
C GLU A 361 -9.09 13.67 -1.12
N HIS A 362 -9.45 14.93 -0.84
CA HIS A 362 -10.77 15.28 -0.35
C HIS A 362 -11.87 15.02 -1.39
N ALA A 363 -11.59 15.29 -2.67
CA ALA A 363 -12.52 15.00 -3.76
C ALA A 363 -12.73 13.48 -3.92
N LEU A 364 -11.64 12.70 -3.81
CA LEU A 364 -11.71 11.25 -3.83
C LEU A 364 -12.51 10.69 -2.64
N LEU A 365 -12.30 11.23 -1.43
CA LEU A 365 -13.03 10.82 -0.23
C LEU A 365 -14.50 11.18 -0.28
N ASN A 366 -14.90 12.28 -0.96
CA ASN A 366 -16.32 12.57 -1.22
C ASN A 366 -16.97 11.51 -2.09
N VAL A 367 -16.27 11.03 -3.12
CA VAL A 367 -16.76 9.94 -3.98
C VAL A 367 -16.70 8.60 -3.26
N ALA A 368 -15.73 8.40 -2.38
CA ALA A 368 -15.63 7.19 -1.58
C ALA A 368 -16.89 6.96 -0.71
N SER A 369 -17.48 8.01 -0.14
CA SER A 369 -18.74 7.90 0.61
C SER A 369 -19.89 7.38 -0.26
N ILE A 370 -19.96 7.80 -1.54
CA ILE A 370 -20.94 7.31 -2.52
C ILE A 370 -20.69 5.83 -2.83
N LEU A 371 -19.44 5.47 -3.07
CA LEU A 371 -19.05 4.10 -3.40
C LEU A 371 -19.29 3.14 -2.23
N ALA A 372 -19.06 3.58 -1.01
CA ALA A 372 -19.30 2.81 0.20
C ALA A 372 -20.78 2.73 0.59
N GLY A 373 -21.66 3.51 -0.05
CA GLY A 373 -23.08 3.57 0.28
C GLY A 373 -23.36 4.31 1.60
N GLU A 374 -22.49 5.25 1.97
CA GLU A 374 -22.61 6.07 3.20
C GLU A 374 -23.51 7.31 3.03
N VAL A 375 -23.90 7.60 1.79
CA VAL A 375 -24.78 8.73 1.45
C VAL A 375 -26.19 8.21 1.22
N GLU A 376 -27.15 8.67 2.04
CA GLU A 376 -28.59 8.47 1.83
C GLU A 376 -29.17 9.36 0.74
#